data_a1856d938ff4880f00e73aa79a7ffb37
#
_entry.id   a1856d938ff4880f00e73aa79a7ffb37
#
_cell.length_a   1.000
_cell.length_b   1.000
_cell.length_c   1.000
_cell.angle_alpha   90.00
_cell.angle_beta   90.00
_cell.angle_gamma   90.00
#
_symmetry.space_group_name_H-M   'P 1'
#
loop_
_entity.id
_entity.type
_entity.pdbx_description
1 polymer ?
#
loop_
_entity_poly.entity_id
_entity_poly.type
_entity_poly.pdbx_seq_one_letter_code
_entity_poly.pdbx_strand_id
1 'polypeptide(L)'
;MKTAITDSYKKFREYEGPAFYNDFEKNFAVTPELVGAKNDEIYFQLVMADKDEFAYSVGREPFFTVQGLIDIYRIEVVLDGTDLSAECFPEDFADDDDGLRYSDILLKSCNRYCKKHQIGIVFVKINVPVAARAGKRSGKINIYTRVMTEDERLFASLPFEFDIYDYAIPQGRDRKFCLDLWQHSANIARYHEVGLFSDEHFALLENYVKSLAELGQRAVTLVASDGPWCSQKAYNHVTGQSDLFEYAMFFAVKDKNGNFRFDFSPMKRYAELCFRHGITEEIDVFGLIGVWQDEAMKLGSPIAEDPAAPRLRYYDEADGCYKYMRNNVEKDLYFSALMDFFKKEGWLEKLKIIADEPADWDVYYKQKCHFEKLYPDIKYKTAINHVDALKNIDHKNTDIAPFIMTIGSDGDWLRKYAAKKSSSKIYYYVCGGPKFPNTFILSNLLECRLVPILAKHLGIDGFLRWNYTVWPKDPRRELHYMFHSGDLNFVYPSRGGDVLYSLRYFALKSGIVDFELLSAADGATREKCLKTLIKDGDFYSRLTDRAS
;
A
#
# COMPACT_ATOMS: atom_id res chain seq x y z
N MET A 1 -20.21 6.07 -30.38
CA MET A 1 -19.70 5.80 -29.02
C MET A 1 -20.81 5.98 -27.99
N LYS A 2 -20.86 5.15 -26.95
CA LYS A 2 -21.71 5.30 -25.76
C LYS A 2 -20.84 5.74 -24.60
N THR A 3 -21.40 6.57 -23.70
CA THR A 3 -20.67 7.16 -22.57
C THR A 3 -21.55 7.21 -21.33
N ALA A 4 -20.96 6.96 -20.15
CA ALA A 4 -21.68 7.04 -18.89
C ALA A 4 -20.73 7.42 -17.74
N ILE A 5 -21.29 8.06 -16.72
CA ILE A 5 -20.63 8.30 -15.44
C ILE A 5 -21.06 7.20 -14.46
N THR A 6 -20.10 6.63 -13.73
CA THR A 6 -20.36 5.64 -12.68
C THR A 6 -19.49 5.94 -11.43
N ASP A 7 -19.79 5.25 -10.32
CA ASP A 7 -18.96 5.33 -9.12
C ASP A 7 -17.54 4.80 -9.38
N SER A 8 -16.62 5.14 -8.48
CA SER A 8 -15.20 4.76 -8.59
C SER A 8 -14.88 3.34 -8.10
N TYR A 9 -15.89 2.54 -7.74
CA TYR A 9 -15.69 1.20 -7.16
C TYR A 9 -15.96 0.07 -8.15
N LYS A 10 -16.17 0.38 -9.43
CA LYS A 10 -16.31 -0.64 -10.47
C LYS A 10 -14.97 -0.98 -11.10
N LYS A 11 -14.72 -2.27 -11.26
CA LYS A 11 -13.65 -2.82 -12.08
C LYS A 11 -14.24 -3.37 -13.36
N PHE A 12 -13.51 -3.18 -14.45
CA PHE A 12 -13.92 -3.59 -15.78
C PHE A 12 -12.89 -4.58 -16.34
N ARG A 13 -13.34 -5.51 -17.13
CA ARG A 13 -12.46 -6.37 -17.93
C ARG A 13 -11.94 -5.58 -19.13
N GLU A 14 -10.73 -5.91 -19.59
CA GLU A 14 -10.18 -5.29 -20.81
C GLU A 14 -11.08 -5.52 -22.02
N TYR A 15 -11.72 -6.70 -22.10
CA TYR A 15 -12.68 -7.07 -23.12
C TYR A 15 -14.00 -7.48 -22.49
N GLU A 16 -14.99 -6.63 -22.60
CA GLU A 16 -16.32 -6.89 -22.07
C GLU A 16 -17.25 -7.57 -23.11
N GLY A 17 -16.83 -7.59 -24.38
CA GLY A 17 -17.56 -8.21 -25.49
C GLY A 17 -18.76 -7.40 -26.01
N PRO A 18 -19.44 -7.91 -27.08
CA PRO A 18 -20.55 -7.19 -27.72
C PRO A 18 -21.77 -6.98 -26.81
N ALA A 19 -22.01 -7.90 -25.87
CA ALA A 19 -23.14 -7.80 -24.94
C ALA A 19 -23.05 -6.56 -24.07
N PHE A 20 -21.84 -6.21 -23.61
CA PHE A 20 -21.62 -4.99 -22.81
C PHE A 20 -22.07 -3.73 -23.53
N TYR A 21 -21.70 -3.59 -24.82
CA TYR A 21 -22.14 -2.46 -25.65
C TYR A 21 -23.65 -2.41 -25.82
N ASN A 22 -24.29 -3.57 -26.03
CA ASN A 22 -25.75 -3.64 -26.22
C ASN A 22 -26.52 -3.28 -24.96
N ASP A 23 -26.03 -3.75 -23.79
CA ASP A 23 -26.67 -3.52 -22.48
C ASP A 23 -26.13 -2.26 -21.76
N PHE A 24 -25.37 -1.41 -22.44
CA PHE A 24 -24.65 -0.29 -21.84
C PHE A 24 -25.55 0.63 -21.01
N GLU A 25 -26.68 1.08 -21.56
CA GLU A 25 -27.61 1.98 -20.86
C GLU A 25 -28.21 1.31 -19.63
N LYS A 26 -28.46 0.00 -19.70
CA LYS A 26 -28.96 -0.79 -18.57
C LYS A 26 -27.91 -0.93 -17.47
N ASN A 27 -26.63 -1.16 -17.86
CA ASN A 27 -25.52 -1.32 -16.92
C ASN A 27 -25.20 -0.02 -16.17
N PHE A 28 -25.53 1.14 -16.76
CA PHE A 28 -25.28 2.48 -16.22
C PHE A 28 -26.56 3.29 -16.02
N ALA A 29 -27.69 2.63 -15.76
CA ALA A 29 -28.99 3.29 -15.54
C ALA A 29 -29.04 4.11 -14.24
N VAL A 30 -28.17 3.84 -13.28
CA VAL A 30 -28.11 4.52 -11.98
C VAL A 30 -27.00 5.57 -12.00
N THR A 31 -27.37 6.82 -11.78
CA THR A 31 -26.41 7.90 -11.57
C THR A 31 -25.77 7.75 -10.19
N PRO A 32 -24.45 7.80 -10.08
CA PRO A 32 -23.77 7.68 -8.79
C PRO A 32 -24.05 8.90 -7.91
N GLU A 33 -24.24 8.69 -6.63
CA GLU A 33 -24.21 9.74 -5.63
C GLU A 33 -22.75 10.08 -5.31
N LEU A 34 -22.33 11.30 -5.66
CA LEU A 34 -20.97 11.78 -5.46
C LEU A 34 -20.93 12.69 -4.23
N VAL A 35 -20.17 12.29 -3.24
CA VAL A 35 -20.03 13.04 -1.99
C VAL A 35 -18.59 13.09 -1.54
N GLY A 36 -18.20 14.17 -0.88
CA GLY A 36 -16.90 14.34 -0.25
C GLY A 36 -16.97 15.36 0.87
N ALA A 37 -15.84 15.63 1.47
CA ALA A 37 -15.71 16.61 2.55
C ALA A 37 -14.59 17.62 2.22
N LYS A 38 -14.46 18.69 3.00
CA LYS A 38 -13.33 19.60 2.87
C LYS A 38 -12.02 18.87 3.21
N ASN A 39 -10.95 19.25 2.54
CA ASN A 39 -9.64 18.62 2.69
C ASN A 39 -9.62 17.13 2.32
N ASP A 40 -10.41 16.77 1.29
CA ASP A 40 -10.68 15.43 0.79
C ASP A 40 -10.68 15.42 -0.75
N GLU A 41 -11.01 14.29 -1.33
CA GLU A 41 -11.11 14.08 -2.77
C GLU A 41 -12.40 13.33 -3.11
N ILE A 42 -13.00 13.62 -4.26
CA ILE A 42 -14.18 12.92 -4.76
C ILE A 42 -13.79 12.16 -6.02
N TYR A 43 -14.19 10.90 -6.12
CA TYR A 43 -13.81 10.01 -7.21
C TYR A 43 -15.00 9.45 -7.96
N PHE A 44 -14.88 9.36 -9.28
CA PHE A 44 -15.83 8.68 -10.14
C PHE A 44 -15.15 8.26 -11.45
N GLN A 45 -15.84 7.48 -12.28
CA GLN A 45 -15.34 7.02 -13.56
C GLN A 45 -16.22 7.48 -14.72
N LEU A 46 -15.59 7.91 -15.81
CA LEU A 46 -16.22 8.01 -17.13
C LEU A 46 -15.92 6.70 -17.87
N VAL A 47 -16.97 6.02 -18.32
CA VAL A 47 -16.87 4.79 -19.12
C VAL A 47 -17.28 5.09 -20.56
N MET A 48 -16.52 4.59 -21.50
CA MET A 48 -16.72 4.76 -22.95
C MET A 48 -16.70 3.40 -23.63
N ALA A 49 -17.65 3.15 -24.52
CA ALA A 49 -17.71 1.94 -25.31
C ALA A 49 -18.10 2.25 -26.77
N ASP A 50 -17.43 1.60 -27.72
CA ASP A 50 -17.77 1.71 -29.14
C ASP A 50 -17.83 0.32 -29.79
N LYS A 51 -18.52 0.25 -30.93
CA LYS A 51 -18.54 -0.95 -31.79
C LYS A 51 -17.23 -1.12 -32.55
N ASP A 52 -16.56 -0.02 -32.83
CA ASP A 52 -15.31 0.03 -33.55
C ASP A 52 -14.15 0.49 -32.62
N GLU A 53 -12.95 0.49 -33.13
CA GLU A 53 -11.79 1.00 -32.41
C GLU A 53 -11.82 2.51 -32.33
N PHE A 54 -11.30 3.05 -31.25
CA PHE A 54 -11.21 4.48 -31.03
C PHE A 54 -9.98 4.85 -30.19
N ALA A 55 -9.63 6.11 -30.18
CA ALA A 55 -8.61 6.63 -29.29
C ALA A 55 -9.16 7.76 -28.45
N TYR A 56 -8.62 7.95 -27.24
CA TYR A 56 -9.01 9.08 -26.41
C TYR A 56 -7.82 9.68 -25.66
N SER A 57 -7.97 10.96 -25.32
CA SER A 57 -7.01 11.70 -24.51
C SER A 57 -7.71 12.47 -23.40
N VAL A 58 -6.97 12.74 -22.31
CA VAL A 58 -7.38 13.64 -21.24
C VAL A 58 -6.47 14.88 -21.28
N GLY A 59 -7.04 16.08 -21.10
CA GLY A 59 -6.25 17.31 -21.17
C GLY A 59 -6.10 17.85 -22.59
N ARG A 60 -5.10 18.74 -22.78
CA ARG A 60 -4.93 19.54 -24.00
C ARG A 60 -3.67 19.21 -24.80
N GLU A 61 -2.94 18.19 -24.41
CA GLU A 61 -1.74 17.76 -25.14
C GLU A 61 -2.09 17.22 -26.52
N PRO A 62 -1.32 17.55 -27.55
CA PRO A 62 -1.55 17.01 -28.89
C PRO A 62 -1.47 15.48 -28.89
N PHE A 63 -2.47 14.86 -29.45
CA PHE A 63 -2.52 13.42 -29.62
C PHE A 63 -3.00 13.05 -31.01
N PHE A 64 -2.21 12.27 -31.71
CA PHE A 64 -2.52 11.72 -33.02
C PHE A 64 -2.29 10.22 -33.02
N THR A 65 -3.16 9.50 -33.70
CA THR A 65 -2.95 8.07 -33.97
C THR A 65 -2.49 7.89 -35.41
N VAL A 66 -1.58 6.96 -35.63
CA VAL A 66 -1.08 6.59 -36.97
C VAL A 66 -1.89 5.45 -37.59
N GLN A 67 -2.98 5.03 -36.97
CA GLN A 67 -3.74 3.85 -37.37
C GLN A 67 -4.95 4.15 -38.29
N GLY A 68 -4.85 5.18 -39.11
CA GLY A 68 -5.86 5.45 -40.12
C GLY A 68 -7.07 6.24 -39.62
N LEU A 69 -8.24 5.96 -40.22
CA LEU A 69 -9.47 6.70 -39.97
C LEU A 69 -10.21 6.19 -38.73
N ILE A 70 -9.71 6.53 -37.57
CA ILE A 70 -10.38 6.24 -36.29
C ILE A 70 -10.82 7.53 -35.61
N ASP A 71 -11.90 7.44 -34.85
CA ASP A 71 -12.36 8.55 -34.02
C ASP A 71 -11.38 8.81 -32.86
N ILE A 72 -11.02 10.07 -32.67
CA ILE A 72 -10.20 10.53 -31.55
C ILE A 72 -11.08 11.38 -30.65
N TYR A 73 -11.17 11.01 -29.40
CA TYR A 73 -11.95 11.73 -28.40
C TYR A 73 -11.04 12.44 -27.41
N ARG A 74 -11.33 13.72 -27.14
CA ARG A 74 -10.68 14.48 -26.07
C ARG A 74 -11.69 14.74 -24.94
N ILE A 75 -11.27 14.43 -23.73
CA ILE A 75 -12.10 14.50 -22.52
C ILE A 75 -11.62 15.69 -21.69
N GLU A 76 -12.55 16.53 -21.28
CA GLU A 76 -12.29 17.68 -20.43
C GLU A 76 -13.35 17.78 -19.32
N VAL A 77 -12.89 17.80 -18.06
CA VAL A 77 -13.77 18.01 -16.90
C VAL A 77 -13.80 19.50 -16.58
N VAL A 78 -15.00 20.05 -16.50
CA VAL A 78 -15.25 21.46 -16.17
C VAL A 78 -16.07 21.49 -14.89
N LEU A 79 -15.56 22.15 -13.85
CA LEU A 79 -16.23 22.32 -12.57
C LEU A 79 -16.81 23.73 -12.45
N ASP A 80 -17.95 23.87 -11.78
CA ASP A 80 -18.52 25.16 -11.47
C ASP A 80 -17.79 25.80 -10.27
N GLY A 81 -17.12 26.90 -10.55
CA GLY A 81 -16.30 27.65 -9.60
C GLY A 81 -14.79 27.39 -9.78
N THR A 82 -13.98 28.19 -9.08
CA THR A 82 -12.51 28.19 -9.18
C THR A 82 -11.82 27.64 -7.94
N ASP A 83 -12.60 27.21 -6.95
CA ASP A 83 -12.14 26.71 -5.66
C ASP A 83 -11.88 25.20 -5.64
N LEU A 84 -12.11 24.52 -6.76
CA LEU A 84 -11.90 23.09 -6.96
C LEU A 84 -11.03 22.85 -8.19
N SER A 85 -10.38 21.68 -8.22
CA SER A 85 -9.66 21.21 -9.40
C SER A 85 -9.96 19.75 -9.68
N ALA A 86 -9.88 19.34 -10.94
CA ALA A 86 -10.05 17.97 -11.35
C ALA A 86 -8.79 17.43 -12.04
N GLU A 87 -8.44 16.20 -11.76
CA GLU A 87 -7.42 15.42 -12.45
C GLU A 87 -8.07 14.20 -13.09
N CYS A 88 -7.58 13.83 -14.27
CA CYS A 88 -8.11 12.71 -15.03
C CYS A 88 -7.01 11.70 -15.34
N PHE A 89 -7.28 10.44 -15.07
CA PHE A 89 -6.33 9.34 -15.28
C PHE A 89 -6.97 8.28 -16.18
N PRO A 90 -6.48 8.03 -17.40
CA PRO A 90 -6.87 6.84 -18.14
C PRO A 90 -6.55 5.58 -17.35
N GLU A 91 -7.48 4.62 -17.33
CA GLU A 91 -7.25 3.34 -16.66
C GLU A 91 -6.54 2.34 -17.60
N ASP A 92 -5.66 1.54 -17.02
CA ASP A 92 -5.03 0.39 -17.66
C ASP A 92 -5.33 -0.89 -16.87
N PHE A 93 -5.03 -2.04 -17.48
CA PHE A 93 -5.44 -3.35 -17.01
C PHE A 93 -4.22 -4.15 -16.56
N ALA A 94 -4.40 -4.93 -15.50
CA ALA A 94 -3.44 -5.90 -15.00
C ALA A 94 -4.03 -7.31 -15.11
N ASP A 95 -3.16 -8.30 -15.32
CA ASP A 95 -3.53 -9.72 -15.32
C ASP A 95 -3.92 -10.16 -13.90
N ASP A 96 -4.89 -11.04 -13.79
CA ASP A 96 -5.33 -11.62 -12.53
C ASP A 96 -5.32 -13.16 -12.56
N ASP A 97 -5.46 -13.77 -11.39
CA ASP A 97 -5.30 -15.22 -11.18
C ASP A 97 -6.33 -16.06 -11.96
N ASP A 98 -7.45 -15.47 -12.37
CA ASP A 98 -8.48 -16.12 -13.21
C ASP A 98 -8.14 -16.12 -14.71
N GLY A 99 -6.98 -15.58 -15.09
CA GLY A 99 -6.53 -15.47 -16.47
C GLY A 99 -7.17 -14.33 -17.26
N LEU A 100 -7.93 -13.45 -16.60
CA LEU A 100 -8.53 -12.26 -17.18
C LEU A 100 -7.73 -11.00 -16.79
N ARG A 101 -8.05 -9.90 -17.42
CA ARG A 101 -7.42 -8.61 -17.16
C ARG A 101 -8.45 -7.62 -16.65
N TYR A 102 -8.14 -6.99 -15.53
CA TYR A 102 -9.02 -6.04 -14.88
C TYR A 102 -8.39 -4.66 -14.80
N SER A 103 -9.23 -3.62 -14.90
CA SER A 103 -8.80 -2.26 -14.63
C SER A 103 -8.34 -2.13 -13.19
N ASP A 104 -7.12 -1.66 -12.99
CA ASP A 104 -6.54 -1.38 -11.66
C ASP A 104 -5.49 -0.26 -11.70
N ILE A 105 -4.92 0.06 -12.87
CA ILE A 105 -3.78 0.96 -13.00
C ILE A 105 -4.24 2.32 -13.52
N LEU A 106 -3.85 3.39 -12.83
CA LEU A 106 -4.11 4.76 -13.25
C LEU A 106 -2.88 5.35 -13.95
N LEU A 107 -3.02 5.64 -15.24
CA LEU A 107 -1.93 6.15 -16.06
C LEU A 107 -1.76 7.66 -15.87
N LYS A 108 -0.51 8.10 -15.78
CA LYS A 108 -0.16 9.52 -15.89
C LYS A 108 -0.09 10.01 -17.34
N SER A 109 -0.05 9.09 -18.31
CA SER A 109 -0.11 9.44 -19.74
C SER A 109 -1.49 9.96 -20.10
N CYS A 110 -1.56 10.97 -20.95
CA CYS A 110 -2.82 11.61 -21.30
C CYS A 110 -3.62 10.90 -22.40
N ASN A 111 -3.15 9.81 -22.99
CA ASN A 111 -3.80 9.18 -24.15
C ASN A 111 -3.88 7.65 -24.07
N ARG A 112 -4.88 7.12 -24.76
CA ARG A 112 -5.18 5.68 -24.86
C ARG A 112 -5.75 5.33 -26.22
N TYR A 113 -5.43 4.12 -26.69
CA TYR A 113 -6.05 3.48 -27.84
C TYR A 113 -6.85 2.26 -27.38
N CYS A 114 -8.10 2.17 -27.80
CA CYS A 114 -9.01 1.07 -27.51
C CYS A 114 -9.28 0.30 -28.79
N LYS A 115 -8.97 -1.00 -28.79
CA LYS A 115 -9.33 -1.90 -29.87
C LYS A 115 -10.83 -2.16 -29.86
N LYS A 116 -11.34 -2.73 -30.96
CA LYS A 116 -12.72 -3.18 -31.04
C LYS A 116 -13.13 -4.03 -29.83
N HIS A 117 -14.26 -3.68 -29.21
CA HIS A 117 -14.80 -4.28 -27.96
C HIS A 117 -13.97 -4.06 -26.69
N GLN A 118 -12.92 -3.27 -26.74
CA GLN A 118 -12.31 -2.72 -25.55
C GLN A 118 -13.10 -1.50 -25.07
N ILE A 119 -13.06 -1.24 -23.78
CA ILE A 119 -13.66 -0.06 -23.18
C ILE A 119 -12.58 0.97 -22.84
N GLY A 120 -12.93 2.24 -22.99
CA GLY A 120 -12.15 3.37 -22.47
C GLY A 120 -12.68 3.76 -21.10
N ILE A 121 -11.79 3.94 -20.15
CA ILE A 121 -12.16 4.35 -18.80
C ILE A 121 -11.27 5.50 -18.36
N VAL A 122 -11.88 6.52 -17.78
CA VAL A 122 -11.16 7.65 -17.19
C VAL A 122 -11.59 7.76 -15.72
N PHE A 123 -10.64 7.56 -14.84
CA PHE A 123 -10.81 7.86 -13.42
C PHE A 123 -10.69 9.37 -13.23
N VAL A 124 -11.70 9.98 -12.63
CA VAL A 124 -11.75 11.41 -12.33
C VAL A 124 -11.61 11.61 -10.84
N LYS A 125 -10.67 12.47 -10.47
CA LYS A 125 -10.40 12.89 -9.09
C LYS A 125 -10.67 14.39 -8.98
N ILE A 126 -11.62 14.78 -8.14
CA ILE A 126 -11.88 16.19 -7.78
C ILE A 126 -11.19 16.46 -6.45
N ASN A 127 -10.27 17.40 -6.42
CA ASN A 127 -9.62 17.85 -5.20
C ASN A 127 -10.50 18.88 -4.51
N VAL A 128 -10.80 18.68 -3.22
CA VAL A 128 -11.61 19.54 -2.38
C VAL A 128 -10.75 20.19 -1.30
N PRO A 129 -10.18 21.37 -1.53
CA PRO A 129 -9.36 22.06 -0.53
C PRO A 129 -10.15 22.38 0.76
N VAL A 130 -9.43 22.63 1.86
CA VAL A 130 -10.05 23.02 3.13
C VAL A 130 -10.91 24.30 3.01
N ALA A 131 -10.53 25.21 2.11
CA ALA A 131 -11.25 26.46 1.84
C ALA A 131 -12.43 26.30 0.87
N ALA A 132 -12.68 25.11 0.32
CA ALA A 132 -13.77 24.89 -0.62
C ALA A 132 -15.14 25.20 0.01
N ARG A 133 -16.03 25.75 -0.80
CA ARG A 133 -17.40 26.01 -0.37
C ARG A 133 -18.18 24.70 -0.26
N ALA A 134 -18.74 24.44 0.92
CA ALA A 134 -19.61 23.30 1.17
C ALA A 134 -20.98 23.40 0.46
N GLY A 135 -21.70 22.29 0.38
CA GLY A 135 -23.00 22.13 -0.22
C GLY A 135 -22.96 21.58 -1.63
N LYS A 136 -24.11 21.63 -2.31
CA LYS A 136 -24.26 21.11 -3.68
C LYS A 136 -23.43 21.87 -4.68
N ARG A 137 -22.76 21.13 -5.51
CA ARG A 137 -21.88 21.61 -6.57
C ARG A 137 -22.17 20.83 -7.85
N SER A 138 -21.72 21.36 -8.96
CA SER A 138 -21.94 20.74 -10.27
C SER A 138 -20.68 20.82 -11.14
N GLY A 139 -20.68 20.02 -12.16
CA GLY A 139 -19.67 20.01 -13.20
C GLY A 139 -20.21 19.31 -14.45
N LYS A 140 -19.39 19.25 -15.45
CA LYS A 140 -19.67 18.52 -16.69
C LYS A 140 -18.42 17.91 -17.25
N ILE A 141 -18.56 16.77 -17.92
CA ILE A 141 -17.53 16.20 -18.77
C ILE A 141 -17.89 16.53 -20.22
N ASN A 142 -17.06 17.33 -20.86
CA ASN A 142 -17.14 17.58 -22.28
C ASN A 142 -16.30 16.57 -23.02
N ILE A 143 -16.85 15.93 -24.01
CA ILE A 143 -16.20 14.98 -24.89
C ILE A 143 -16.21 15.59 -26.28
N TYR A 144 -15.04 15.89 -26.81
CA TYR A 144 -14.86 16.42 -28.17
C TYR A 144 -14.40 15.28 -29.07
N THR A 145 -14.79 15.31 -30.33
CA THR A 145 -14.36 14.30 -31.32
C THR A 145 -13.76 14.95 -32.56
N ARG A 146 -12.85 14.26 -33.18
CA ARG A 146 -12.28 14.57 -34.50
C ARG A 146 -11.77 13.32 -35.16
N VAL A 147 -11.62 13.37 -36.47
CA VAL A 147 -10.93 12.35 -37.28
C VAL A 147 -9.73 13.02 -37.94
N MET A 148 -8.54 12.45 -37.76
CA MET A 148 -7.29 12.93 -38.35
C MET A 148 -7.08 14.44 -38.13
N THR A 149 -7.13 15.24 -39.21
CA THR A 149 -6.85 16.69 -39.24
C THR A 149 -8.10 17.56 -39.23
N GLU A 150 -9.26 16.96 -38.97
CA GLU A 150 -10.51 17.73 -38.82
C GLU A 150 -10.49 18.58 -37.56
N ASP A 151 -11.27 19.66 -37.56
CA ASP A 151 -11.47 20.47 -36.36
C ASP A 151 -12.25 19.66 -35.31
N GLU A 152 -11.92 19.86 -34.04
CA GLU A 152 -12.67 19.26 -32.95
C GLU A 152 -14.12 19.80 -32.90
N ARG A 153 -15.04 18.91 -32.64
CA ARG A 153 -16.45 19.26 -32.38
C ARG A 153 -16.93 18.61 -31.09
N LEU A 154 -17.82 19.28 -30.39
CA LEU A 154 -18.43 18.72 -29.19
C LEU A 154 -19.28 17.51 -29.58
N PHE A 155 -18.91 16.33 -29.07
CA PHE A 155 -19.64 15.08 -29.25
C PHE A 155 -20.73 14.91 -28.19
N ALA A 156 -20.37 15.10 -26.89
CA ALA A 156 -21.27 14.97 -25.76
C ALA A 156 -20.85 15.89 -24.62
N SER A 157 -21.82 16.28 -23.80
CA SER A 157 -21.58 16.95 -22.53
C SER A 157 -22.42 16.26 -21.44
N LEU A 158 -21.76 15.64 -20.47
CA LEU A 158 -22.36 14.85 -19.41
C LEU A 158 -22.34 15.68 -18.12
N PRO A 159 -23.46 16.24 -17.67
CA PRO A 159 -23.54 16.96 -16.40
C PRO A 159 -23.47 15.96 -15.24
N PHE A 160 -22.90 16.41 -14.12
CA PHE A 160 -22.92 15.68 -12.85
C PHE A 160 -23.04 16.65 -11.68
N GLU A 161 -23.56 16.15 -10.59
CA GLU A 161 -23.68 16.88 -9.33
C GLU A 161 -22.96 16.13 -8.22
N PHE A 162 -22.48 16.86 -7.21
CA PHE A 162 -21.83 16.30 -6.05
C PHE A 162 -22.05 17.20 -4.82
N ASP A 163 -21.97 16.60 -3.63
CA ASP A 163 -22.10 17.34 -2.37
C ASP A 163 -20.76 17.39 -1.63
N ILE A 164 -20.45 18.56 -1.06
CA ILE A 164 -19.29 18.76 -0.18
C ILE A 164 -19.81 19.04 1.23
N TYR A 165 -19.52 18.13 2.16
CA TYR A 165 -19.84 18.31 3.57
C TYR A 165 -18.98 19.39 4.20
N ASP A 166 -19.58 20.20 5.08
CA ASP A 166 -18.88 21.25 5.84
C ASP A 166 -18.12 20.66 7.04
N TYR A 167 -17.24 19.74 6.73
CA TYR A 167 -16.33 19.11 7.68
C TYR A 167 -14.97 18.91 7.00
N ALA A 168 -13.89 19.37 7.67
CA ALA A 168 -12.54 19.20 7.14
C ALA A 168 -11.94 17.89 7.65
N ILE A 169 -11.58 17.00 6.72
CA ILE A 169 -10.92 15.74 7.05
C ILE A 169 -9.54 16.03 7.66
N PRO A 170 -9.23 15.46 8.84
CA PRO A 170 -7.92 15.61 9.47
C PRO A 170 -6.80 15.11 8.56
N GLN A 171 -5.63 15.76 8.62
CA GLN A 171 -4.46 15.37 7.84
C GLN A 171 -3.24 15.11 8.74
N GLY A 172 -2.29 14.37 8.23
CA GLY A 172 -1.05 14.08 8.94
C GLY A 172 -1.29 13.50 10.34
N ARG A 173 -0.73 14.13 11.36
CA ARG A 173 -0.81 13.68 12.76
C ARG A 173 -2.18 13.78 13.40
N ASP A 174 -3.08 14.61 12.85
CA ASP A 174 -4.43 14.80 13.40
C ASP A 174 -5.37 13.65 13.00
N ARG A 175 -4.99 12.81 12.04
CA ARG A 175 -5.71 11.58 11.70
C ARG A 175 -5.69 10.61 12.88
N LYS A 176 -6.79 9.92 13.11
CA LYS A 176 -6.91 8.87 14.13
C LYS A 176 -6.54 7.49 13.60
N PHE A 177 -6.77 7.26 12.31
CA PHE A 177 -6.43 5.99 11.68
C PHE A 177 -4.91 5.79 11.61
N CYS A 178 -4.42 4.64 12.03
CA CYS A 178 -3.02 4.26 11.95
C CYS A 178 -2.79 3.35 10.74
N LEU A 179 -2.10 3.85 9.72
CA LEU A 179 -1.71 3.08 8.55
C LEU A 179 -0.24 2.68 8.63
N ASP A 180 0.04 1.40 8.41
CA ASP A 180 1.40 0.85 8.35
C ASP A 180 1.53 -0.07 7.13
N LEU A 181 2.05 0.46 6.03
CA LEU A 181 2.39 -0.29 4.82
C LEU A 181 3.90 -0.47 4.79
N TRP A 182 4.36 -1.73 4.87
CA TRP A 182 5.81 -2.01 4.88
C TRP A 182 6.44 -1.69 3.54
N GLN A 183 7.58 -1.01 3.59
CA GLN A 183 8.32 -0.55 2.43
C GLN A 183 9.45 -1.54 2.10
N HIS A 184 9.43 -2.08 0.88
CA HIS A 184 10.47 -2.93 0.33
C HIS A 184 11.35 -2.12 -0.62
N SER A 185 12.28 -1.35 -0.06
CA SER A 185 13.08 -0.37 -0.80
C SER A 185 14.02 -1.00 -1.83
N ALA A 186 14.59 -2.16 -1.53
CA ALA A 186 15.49 -2.85 -2.46
C ALA A 186 14.76 -3.29 -3.74
N ASN A 187 13.46 -3.56 -3.67
CA ASN A 187 12.68 -3.94 -4.85
C ASN A 187 12.53 -2.79 -5.86
N ILE A 188 12.49 -1.55 -5.38
CA ILE A 188 12.47 -0.36 -6.24
C ILE A 188 13.79 -0.24 -7.00
N ALA A 189 14.92 -0.41 -6.32
CA ALA A 189 16.23 -0.43 -6.98
C ALA A 189 16.35 -1.56 -8.01
N ARG A 190 15.85 -2.75 -7.67
CA ARG A 190 15.84 -3.92 -8.57
C ARG A 190 15.01 -3.69 -9.82
N TYR A 191 13.79 -3.17 -9.68
CA TYR A 191 12.91 -2.92 -10.82
C TYR A 191 13.47 -1.88 -11.78
N HIS A 192 14.03 -0.80 -11.25
CA HIS A 192 14.60 0.29 -12.05
C HIS A 192 16.06 0.08 -12.44
N GLU A 193 16.68 -1.04 -12.05
CA GLU A 193 18.07 -1.41 -12.36
C GLU A 193 19.09 -0.33 -11.94
N VAL A 194 18.85 0.30 -10.78
CA VAL A 194 19.74 1.31 -10.19
C VAL A 194 20.54 0.76 -9.01
N GLY A 195 21.67 1.39 -8.70
CA GLY A 195 22.50 1.00 -7.56
C GLY A 195 21.74 1.16 -6.24
N LEU A 196 21.75 0.10 -5.42
CA LEU A 196 21.11 0.14 -4.10
C LEU A 196 21.72 1.26 -3.25
N PHE A 197 20.86 2.10 -2.66
CA PHE A 197 21.19 3.29 -1.87
C PHE A 197 21.98 4.39 -2.61
N SER A 198 22.02 4.34 -3.95
CA SER A 198 22.56 5.43 -4.78
C SER A 198 21.66 6.67 -4.75
N ASP A 199 22.14 7.77 -5.31
CA ASP A 199 21.35 9.00 -5.45
C ASP A 199 20.12 8.79 -6.35
N GLU A 200 20.29 8.02 -7.43
CA GLU A 200 19.21 7.63 -8.33
C GLU A 200 18.14 6.80 -7.59
N HIS A 201 18.56 5.85 -6.74
CA HIS A 201 17.64 5.07 -5.93
C HIS A 201 16.83 5.97 -4.99
N PHE A 202 17.48 6.90 -4.29
CA PHE A 202 16.78 7.83 -3.39
C PHE A 202 15.86 8.80 -4.12
N ALA A 203 16.19 9.22 -5.33
CA ALA A 203 15.29 10.02 -6.18
C ALA A 203 14.01 9.25 -6.55
N LEU A 204 14.13 7.96 -6.84
CA LEU A 204 12.99 7.07 -7.08
C LEU A 204 12.17 6.85 -5.80
N LEU A 205 12.83 6.51 -4.68
CA LEU A 205 12.19 6.30 -3.37
C LEU A 205 11.33 7.48 -2.95
N GLU A 206 11.75 8.72 -3.26
CA GLU A 206 11.00 9.92 -2.92
C GLU A 206 9.58 9.91 -3.51
N ASN A 207 9.38 9.41 -4.72
CA ASN A 207 8.05 9.31 -5.34
C ASN A 207 7.14 8.34 -4.58
N TYR A 208 7.68 7.20 -4.13
CA TYR A 208 6.93 6.23 -3.34
C TYR A 208 6.64 6.73 -1.92
N VAL A 209 7.59 7.41 -1.30
CA VAL A 209 7.40 8.05 0.02
C VAL A 209 6.30 9.12 -0.05
N LYS A 210 6.26 9.95 -1.10
CA LYS A 210 5.16 10.90 -1.33
C LYS A 210 3.81 10.20 -1.40
N SER A 211 3.70 9.11 -2.17
CA SER A 211 2.44 8.36 -2.30
C SER A 211 1.99 7.73 -0.98
N LEU A 212 2.91 7.24 -0.16
CA LEU A 212 2.63 6.74 1.18
C LEU A 212 2.15 7.85 2.12
N ALA A 213 2.81 9.01 2.09
CA ALA A 213 2.43 10.17 2.91
C ALA A 213 1.03 10.68 2.56
N GLU A 214 0.69 10.75 1.27
CA GLU A 214 -0.65 11.11 0.78
C GLU A 214 -1.73 10.14 1.26
N LEU A 215 -1.40 8.85 1.36
CA LEU A 215 -2.31 7.82 1.89
C LEU A 215 -2.46 7.90 3.42
N GLY A 216 -1.50 8.53 4.11
CA GLY A 216 -1.51 8.69 5.57
C GLY A 216 -0.64 7.68 6.31
N GLN A 217 0.40 7.16 5.66
CA GLN A 217 1.41 6.32 6.30
C GLN A 217 2.01 6.98 7.53
N ARG A 218 2.23 6.21 8.60
CA ARG A 218 2.77 6.71 9.87
C ARG A 218 4.15 6.18 10.24
N ALA A 219 4.49 4.99 9.75
CA ALA A 219 5.72 4.28 10.09
C ALA A 219 6.75 4.37 8.96
N VAL A 220 8.00 4.57 9.34
CA VAL A 220 9.18 4.40 8.49
C VAL A 220 9.68 2.98 8.64
N THR A 221 9.82 2.22 7.56
CA THR A 221 10.39 0.86 7.59
C THR A 221 11.90 0.92 7.41
N LEU A 222 12.69 0.53 8.41
CA LEU A 222 14.14 0.36 8.33
C LEU A 222 14.52 -1.11 8.44
N VAL A 223 15.49 -1.53 7.64
CA VAL A 223 15.98 -2.92 7.58
C VAL A 223 17.38 -2.98 8.19
N ALA A 224 17.52 -3.69 9.31
CA ALA A 224 18.74 -3.75 10.13
C ALA A 224 19.59 -4.98 9.89
N SER A 225 19.13 -5.97 9.11
CA SER A 225 19.89 -7.15 8.70
C SER A 225 19.49 -7.61 7.31
N ASP A 226 20.34 -8.41 6.66
CA ASP A 226 20.02 -8.93 5.33
C ASP A 226 18.89 -9.96 5.40
N GLY A 227 17.89 -9.78 4.55
CA GLY A 227 16.78 -10.71 4.32
C GLY A 227 15.94 -11.06 5.55
N PRO A 228 15.40 -10.10 6.33
CA PRO A 228 14.58 -10.42 7.50
C PRO A 228 13.32 -11.23 7.15
N TRP A 229 12.81 -11.11 5.92
CA TRP A 229 11.70 -11.88 5.33
C TRP A 229 12.16 -12.86 4.24
N CYS A 230 13.36 -13.38 4.33
CA CYS A 230 13.87 -14.29 3.31
C CYS A 230 13.07 -15.60 3.26
N SER A 231 13.32 -16.41 2.24
CA SER A 231 12.65 -17.66 1.90
C SER A 231 11.31 -17.54 1.17
N GLN A 232 10.68 -16.39 1.16
CA GLN A 232 9.48 -16.18 0.36
C GLN A 232 9.83 -15.89 -1.09
N LYS A 233 9.33 -16.73 -2.00
CA LYS A 233 9.51 -16.59 -3.44
C LYS A 233 8.23 -16.03 -4.06
N ALA A 234 8.33 -14.85 -4.65
CA ALA A 234 7.16 -14.16 -5.22
C ALA A 234 6.96 -14.47 -6.71
N TYR A 235 8.02 -14.78 -7.47
CA TYR A 235 7.97 -14.93 -8.91
C TYR A 235 8.49 -16.27 -9.42
N ASN A 236 7.91 -16.78 -10.51
CA ASN A 236 8.32 -18.02 -11.13
C ASN A 236 9.71 -17.97 -11.80
N HIS A 237 10.08 -16.81 -12.31
CA HIS A 237 11.32 -16.64 -13.08
C HIS A 237 12.57 -16.51 -12.20
N VAL A 238 12.41 -16.30 -10.90
CA VAL A 238 13.51 -16.25 -9.94
C VAL A 238 13.74 -17.65 -9.38
N THR A 239 14.92 -18.20 -9.65
CA THR A 239 15.30 -19.55 -9.21
C THR A 239 16.32 -19.50 -8.09
N GLY A 240 16.11 -20.34 -7.06
CA GLY A 240 17.13 -20.63 -6.04
C GLY A 240 17.33 -19.54 -4.98
N GLN A 241 16.58 -18.46 -4.98
CA GLN A 241 16.65 -17.42 -3.95
C GLN A 241 15.28 -16.76 -3.73
N SER A 242 15.11 -16.09 -2.59
CA SER A 242 13.95 -15.26 -2.30
C SER A 242 14.04 -13.93 -3.06
N ASP A 243 12.99 -13.56 -3.79
CA ASP A 243 12.86 -12.26 -4.43
C ASP A 243 12.20 -11.21 -3.52
N LEU A 244 11.82 -11.60 -2.29
CA LEU A 244 11.51 -10.71 -1.17
C LEU A 244 12.74 -10.45 -0.27
N PHE A 245 13.93 -10.63 -0.81
CA PHE A 245 15.17 -10.36 -0.09
C PHE A 245 15.44 -8.86 -0.02
N GLU A 246 15.32 -8.30 1.18
CA GLU A 246 15.72 -6.92 1.47
C GLU A 246 17.13 -6.87 2.03
N TYR A 247 17.87 -5.85 1.66
CA TYR A 247 19.23 -5.62 2.14
C TYR A 247 19.24 -4.71 3.36
N ALA A 248 20.12 -5.00 4.30
CA ALA A 248 20.37 -4.14 5.45
C ALA A 248 20.77 -2.73 5.00
N MET A 249 20.14 -1.73 5.62
CA MET A 249 20.37 -0.30 5.31
C MET A 249 21.60 0.25 6.03
N PHE A 250 22.68 -0.50 6.05
CA PHE A 250 23.96 -0.06 6.61
C PHE A 250 25.14 -0.66 5.86
N PHE A 251 26.29 -0.05 6.02
CA PHE A 251 27.58 -0.63 5.60
C PHE A 251 28.43 -0.91 6.82
N ALA A 252 29.12 -2.04 6.82
CA ALA A 252 30.08 -2.39 7.85
C ALA A 252 31.41 -2.81 7.22
N VAL A 253 32.51 -2.37 7.82
CA VAL A 253 33.86 -2.72 7.43
C VAL A 253 34.62 -3.18 8.66
N LYS A 254 35.29 -4.32 8.56
CA LYS A 254 36.28 -4.81 9.53
C LYS A 254 37.66 -4.46 9.00
N ASP A 255 38.36 -3.58 9.71
CA ASP A 255 39.71 -3.15 9.31
C ASP A 255 40.75 -4.28 9.50
N LYS A 256 41.98 -4.07 8.99
CA LYS A 256 43.06 -5.03 9.11
C LYS A 256 43.51 -5.30 10.56
N ASN A 257 43.12 -4.46 11.51
CA ASN A 257 43.38 -4.64 12.94
C ASN A 257 42.24 -5.39 13.66
N GLY A 258 41.15 -5.74 12.93
CA GLY A 258 40.00 -6.45 13.46
C GLY A 258 38.89 -5.54 14.04
N ASN A 259 39.00 -4.21 13.92
CA ASN A 259 37.98 -3.28 14.42
C ASN A 259 36.88 -3.08 13.41
N PHE A 260 35.62 -3.05 13.88
CA PHE A 260 34.46 -2.73 13.05
C PHE A 260 34.21 -1.23 12.97
N ARG A 261 33.85 -0.77 11.78
CA ARG A 261 33.28 0.55 11.51
C ARG A 261 31.92 0.36 10.87
N PHE A 262 30.91 1.06 11.39
CA PHE A 262 29.55 1.02 10.89
C PHE A 262 29.16 2.37 10.30
N ASP A 263 28.53 2.33 9.13
CA ASP A 263 27.95 3.50 8.46
C ASP A 263 26.46 3.26 8.28
N PHE A 264 25.65 4.01 9.03
CA PHE A 264 24.18 4.00 9.00
C PHE A 264 23.59 5.09 8.10
N SER A 265 24.38 5.69 7.21
CA SER A 265 23.93 6.75 6.31
C SER A 265 22.73 6.36 5.44
N PRO A 266 22.57 5.11 4.93
CA PRO A 266 21.36 4.73 4.21
C PRO A 266 20.09 4.77 5.07
N MET A 267 20.16 4.28 6.32
CA MET A 267 19.03 4.38 7.28
C MET A 267 18.67 5.83 7.55
N LYS A 268 19.67 6.66 7.85
CA LYS A 268 19.48 8.07 8.12
C LYS A 268 18.81 8.78 6.96
N ARG A 269 19.36 8.62 5.77
CA ARG A 269 18.88 9.25 4.54
C ARG A 269 17.45 8.86 4.23
N TYR A 270 17.08 7.58 4.41
CA TYR A 270 15.72 7.10 4.18
C TYR A 270 14.73 7.63 5.22
N ALA A 271 15.07 7.59 6.50
CA ALA A 271 14.22 8.14 7.55
C ALA A 271 13.99 9.65 7.38
N GLU A 272 15.06 10.42 7.08
CA GLU A 272 14.96 11.86 6.81
C GLU A 272 14.12 12.15 5.56
N LEU A 273 14.20 11.30 4.51
CA LEU A 273 13.32 11.39 3.36
C LEU A 273 11.86 11.23 3.77
N CYS A 274 11.52 10.21 4.54
CA CYS A 274 10.18 9.99 5.06
C CYS A 274 9.70 11.16 5.94
N PHE A 275 10.57 11.68 6.80
CA PHE A 275 10.25 12.82 7.69
C PHE A 275 9.93 14.09 6.91
N ARG A 276 10.67 14.39 5.84
CA ARG A 276 10.40 15.55 4.98
C ARG A 276 8.99 15.52 4.37
N HIS A 277 8.45 14.33 4.16
CA HIS A 277 7.10 14.13 3.61
C HIS A 277 6.03 13.87 4.69
N GLY A 278 6.36 14.07 5.98
CA GLY A 278 5.39 14.00 7.08
C GLY A 278 5.19 12.61 7.70
N ILE A 279 5.90 11.57 7.27
CA ILE A 279 5.91 10.25 7.91
C ILE A 279 6.90 10.32 9.08
N THR A 280 6.42 10.68 10.28
CA THR A 280 7.30 11.08 11.40
C THR A 280 6.98 10.41 12.72
N GLU A 281 5.92 9.59 12.81
CA GLU A 281 5.42 9.15 14.12
C GLU A 281 6.19 7.96 14.68
N GLU A 282 6.55 7.00 13.86
CA GLU A 282 7.28 5.82 14.31
C GLU A 282 8.33 5.36 13.29
N ILE A 283 9.31 4.64 13.79
CA ILE A 283 10.38 4.01 13.01
C ILE A 283 10.35 2.52 13.34
N ASP A 284 9.94 1.72 12.39
CA ASP A 284 9.85 0.27 12.47
C ASP A 284 11.14 -0.36 11.97
N VAL A 285 11.88 -1.01 12.87
CA VAL A 285 13.18 -1.62 12.56
C VAL A 285 13.05 -3.13 12.49
N PHE A 286 13.23 -3.66 11.30
CA PHE A 286 13.20 -5.09 11.00
C PHE A 286 14.58 -5.72 11.04
N GLY A 287 14.62 -6.99 11.43
CA GLY A 287 15.81 -7.78 11.30
C GLY A 287 16.74 -7.76 12.52
N LEU A 288 16.25 -7.38 13.70
CA LEU A 288 17.00 -7.50 14.96
C LEU A 288 16.62 -8.74 15.74
N ILE A 289 15.33 -9.05 15.80
CA ILE A 289 14.77 -10.26 16.43
C ILE A 289 13.67 -10.85 15.53
N GLY A 290 13.33 -12.12 15.73
CA GLY A 290 12.29 -12.79 14.96
C GLY A 290 12.59 -12.86 13.46
N VAL A 291 13.85 -12.96 13.09
CA VAL A 291 14.30 -13.03 11.70
C VAL A 291 13.96 -14.41 11.12
N TRP A 292 13.35 -14.43 9.95
CA TRP A 292 13.05 -15.67 9.25
C TRP A 292 14.34 -16.40 8.82
N GLN A 293 14.32 -17.72 8.98
CA GLN A 293 15.44 -18.61 8.64
C GLN A 293 14.97 -19.66 7.64
N ASP A 294 15.83 -20.03 6.69
CA ASP A 294 15.60 -21.13 5.75
C ASP A 294 16.95 -21.82 5.43
N GLU A 295 17.25 -22.88 6.15
CA GLU A 295 18.48 -23.64 6.00
C GLU A 295 18.57 -24.31 4.61
N ALA A 296 17.43 -24.72 4.05
CA ALA A 296 17.40 -25.37 2.73
C ALA A 296 17.82 -24.39 1.61
N MET A 297 17.48 -23.11 1.78
CA MET A 297 17.89 -22.02 0.88
C MET A 297 19.22 -21.37 1.28
N LYS A 298 19.93 -21.89 2.28
CA LYS A 298 21.15 -21.31 2.85
C LYS A 298 20.94 -19.90 3.42
N LEU A 299 19.76 -19.65 3.92
CA LEU A 299 19.33 -18.41 4.58
C LEU A 299 19.15 -18.62 6.10
N GLY A 300 19.95 -19.49 6.68
CA GLY A 300 20.03 -19.71 8.12
C GLY A 300 20.83 -18.63 8.85
N SER A 301 20.94 -18.77 10.17
CA SER A 301 21.80 -17.92 10.97
C SER A 301 23.27 -18.17 10.67
N PRO A 302 24.08 -17.12 10.47
CA PRO A 302 25.52 -17.28 10.34
C PRO A 302 26.22 -17.52 11.69
N ILE A 303 25.55 -17.39 12.83
CA ILE A 303 26.09 -17.54 14.19
C ILE A 303 25.67 -18.89 14.76
N ALA A 304 26.62 -19.82 14.86
CA ALA A 304 26.35 -21.20 15.24
C ALA A 304 25.72 -21.36 16.64
N GLU A 305 26.10 -20.52 17.61
CA GLU A 305 25.58 -20.53 18.95
C GLU A 305 24.23 -19.80 19.11
N ASP A 306 23.76 -19.13 18.05
CA ASP A 306 22.46 -18.43 18.03
C ASP A 306 21.72 -18.72 16.71
N PRO A 307 20.96 -19.84 16.63
CA PRO A 307 20.28 -20.26 15.41
C PRO A 307 19.26 -19.26 14.85
N ALA A 308 18.85 -18.29 15.64
CA ALA A 308 17.89 -17.25 15.23
C ALA A 308 18.54 -15.88 15.05
N ALA A 309 19.86 -15.79 15.09
CA ALA A 309 20.57 -14.53 14.94
C ALA A 309 20.37 -13.92 13.54
N PRO A 310 20.33 -12.58 13.44
CA PRO A 310 20.24 -11.88 12.17
C PRO A 310 21.50 -12.03 11.32
N ARG A 311 21.35 -11.85 10.01
CA ARG A 311 22.43 -11.87 9.02
C ARG A 311 23.02 -10.48 8.87
N LEU A 312 24.19 -10.25 9.50
CA LEU A 312 24.90 -8.97 9.54
C LEU A 312 26.15 -9.04 8.65
N ARG A 313 26.07 -8.42 7.48
CA ARG A 313 27.13 -8.44 6.48
C ARG A 313 28.15 -7.33 6.71
N TYR A 314 29.42 -7.64 6.46
CA TYR A 314 30.51 -6.67 6.49
C TYR A 314 31.54 -6.96 5.40
N TYR A 315 32.30 -5.94 5.02
CA TYR A 315 33.49 -6.10 4.18
C TYR A 315 34.72 -6.26 5.06
N ASP A 316 35.49 -7.33 4.82
CA ASP A 316 36.73 -7.62 5.53
C ASP A 316 37.93 -7.08 4.74
N GLU A 317 38.61 -6.04 5.25
CA GLU A 317 39.75 -5.42 4.57
C GLU A 317 40.99 -6.33 4.54
N ALA A 318 41.13 -7.29 5.47
CA ALA A 318 42.24 -8.20 5.49
C ALA A 318 42.14 -9.27 4.39
N ASP A 319 40.93 -9.80 4.18
CA ASP A 319 40.68 -10.84 3.18
C ASP A 319 40.11 -10.28 1.85
N GLY A 320 39.77 -9.01 1.80
CA GLY A 320 39.29 -8.33 0.60
C GLY A 320 37.92 -8.83 0.09
N CYS A 321 37.06 -9.33 0.98
CA CYS A 321 35.75 -9.90 0.60
C CYS A 321 34.65 -9.62 1.60
N TYR A 322 33.40 -9.82 1.19
CA TYR A 322 32.24 -9.74 2.08
C TYR A 322 32.08 -11.00 2.92
N LYS A 323 31.78 -10.81 4.20
CA LYS A 323 31.52 -11.85 5.19
C LYS A 323 30.26 -11.52 6.01
N TYR A 324 29.82 -12.50 6.78
CA TYR A 324 28.79 -12.29 7.83
C TYR A 324 29.40 -12.46 9.21
N MET A 325 28.90 -11.73 10.20
CA MET A 325 29.29 -11.90 11.60
C MET A 325 28.99 -13.32 12.07
N ARG A 326 29.92 -13.94 12.80
CA ARG A 326 29.89 -15.37 13.12
C ARG A 326 29.78 -15.69 14.61
N ASN A 327 29.73 -14.68 15.46
CA ASN A 327 29.63 -14.85 16.90
C ASN A 327 28.81 -13.73 17.55
N ASN A 328 28.33 -13.98 18.78
CA ASN A 328 27.49 -13.02 19.50
C ASN A 328 28.24 -11.74 19.88
N VAL A 329 29.56 -11.77 20.06
CA VAL A 329 30.33 -10.56 20.40
C VAL A 329 30.29 -9.56 19.24
N GLU A 330 30.48 -10.00 18.01
CA GLU A 330 30.38 -9.15 16.82
C GLU A 330 28.93 -8.63 16.63
N LYS A 331 27.92 -9.49 16.84
CA LYS A 331 26.52 -9.11 16.80
C LYS A 331 26.17 -8.04 17.83
N ASP A 332 26.57 -8.22 19.09
CA ASP A 332 26.27 -7.27 20.16
C ASP A 332 26.99 -5.93 19.96
N LEU A 333 28.19 -5.96 19.34
CA LEU A 333 28.90 -4.73 18.94
C LEU A 333 28.10 -3.94 17.90
N TYR A 334 27.52 -4.62 16.90
CA TYR A 334 26.63 -4.00 15.92
C TYR A 334 25.37 -3.43 16.58
N PHE A 335 24.72 -4.21 17.46
CA PHE A 335 23.52 -3.75 18.16
C PHE A 335 23.79 -2.49 18.99
N SER A 336 24.91 -2.45 19.71
CA SER A 336 25.32 -1.27 20.47
C SER A 336 25.54 -0.06 19.56
N ALA A 337 26.27 -0.25 18.45
CA ALA A 337 26.52 0.84 17.51
C ALA A 337 25.21 1.38 16.85
N LEU A 338 24.27 0.48 16.52
CA LEU A 338 22.98 0.86 15.95
C LEU A 338 22.14 1.65 16.97
N MET A 339 22.11 1.22 18.24
CA MET A 339 21.37 1.92 19.28
C MET A 339 21.98 3.28 19.61
N ASP A 340 23.30 3.39 19.63
CA ASP A 340 24.01 4.67 19.77
C ASP A 340 23.72 5.62 18.61
N PHE A 341 23.61 5.09 17.38
CA PHE A 341 23.18 5.86 16.22
C PHE A 341 21.75 6.41 16.43
N PHE A 342 20.78 5.57 16.78
CA PHE A 342 19.41 6.03 17.01
C PHE A 342 19.32 7.06 18.16
N LYS A 343 20.10 6.87 19.22
CA LYS A 343 20.20 7.81 20.32
C LYS A 343 20.76 9.16 19.88
N LYS A 344 21.83 9.15 19.10
CA LYS A 344 22.48 10.35 18.54
C LYS A 344 21.54 11.14 17.63
N GLU A 345 20.74 10.44 16.82
CA GLU A 345 19.75 11.09 15.94
C GLU A 345 18.47 11.53 16.70
N GLY A 346 18.33 11.19 17.99
CA GLY A 346 17.15 11.54 18.81
C GLY A 346 15.90 10.74 18.43
N TRP A 347 16.05 9.51 17.92
CA TRP A 347 14.94 8.71 17.38
C TRP A 347 14.43 7.62 18.31
N LEU A 348 15.06 7.39 19.46
CA LEU A 348 14.71 6.28 20.36
C LEU A 348 13.23 6.25 20.77
N GLU A 349 12.62 7.40 21.02
CA GLU A 349 11.21 7.50 21.41
C GLU A 349 10.23 7.02 20.35
N LYS A 350 10.65 7.04 19.07
CA LYS A 350 9.86 6.64 17.91
C LYS A 350 10.14 5.20 17.48
N LEU A 351 11.20 4.60 18.03
CA LEU A 351 11.72 3.31 17.60
C LEU A 351 10.83 2.18 18.06
N LYS A 352 10.53 1.25 17.14
CA LYS A 352 9.93 -0.05 17.44
C LYS A 352 10.73 -1.15 16.77
N ILE A 353 10.99 -2.21 17.50
CA ILE A 353 11.57 -3.43 16.94
C ILE A 353 10.44 -4.30 16.45
N ILE A 354 10.51 -4.68 15.18
CA ILE A 354 9.44 -5.40 14.50
C ILE A 354 9.82 -6.89 14.36
N ALA A 355 8.83 -7.75 14.59
CA ALA A 355 8.86 -9.15 14.21
C ALA A 355 7.62 -9.51 13.39
N ASP A 356 7.84 -10.26 12.31
CA ASP A 356 6.80 -10.72 11.39
C ASP A 356 6.49 -12.18 11.64
N GLU A 357 5.35 -12.48 12.24
CA GLU A 357 4.87 -13.85 12.49
C GLU A 357 5.97 -14.82 12.95
N PRO A 358 6.61 -14.60 14.11
CA PRO A 358 7.70 -15.47 14.57
C PRO A 358 7.30 -16.94 14.51
N ALA A 359 8.09 -17.75 13.79
CA ALA A 359 7.82 -19.17 13.62
C ALA A 359 7.93 -19.95 14.97
N ASP A 360 8.84 -19.49 15.85
CA ASP A 360 9.03 -20.02 17.20
C ASP A 360 8.92 -18.89 18.23
N TRP A 361 7.83 -18.90 18.96
CA TRP A 361 7.53 -17.87 19.96
C TRP A 361 8.44 -17.93 21.19
N ASP A 362 8.93 -19.11 21.58
CA ASP A 362 9.85 -19.24 22.73
C ASP A 362 11.23 -18.63 22.38
N VAL A 363 11.70 -18.86 21.16
CA VAL A 363 12.90 -18.23 20.63
C VAL A 363 12.72 -16.71 20.54
N TYR A 364 11.61 -16.26 19.99
CA TYR A 364 11.28 -14.83 19.90
C TYR A 364 11.29 -14.14 21.27
N TYR A 365 10.59 -14.72 22.26
CA TYR A 365 10.55 -14.15 23.61
C TYR A 365 11.90 -14.16 24.29
N LYS A 366 12.72 -15.19 24.09
CA LYS A 366 14.09 -15.23 24.60
C LYS A 366 14.93 -14.10 24.03
N GLN A 367 14.84 -13.86 22.71
CA GLN A 367 15.54 -12.75 22.05
C GLN A 367 15.02 -11.39 22.57
N LYS A 368 13.71 -11.21 22.64
CA LYS A 368 13.07 -9.99 23.16
C LYS A 368 13.53 -9.70 24.59
N CYS A 369 13.47 -10.67 25.50
CA CYS A 369 13.94 -10.51 26.89
C CYS A 369 15.45 -10.18 26.98
N HIS A 370 16.27 -10.74 26.10
CA HIS A 370 17.69 -10.37 26.05
C HIS A 370 17.85 -8.91 25.64
N PHE A 371 17.14 -8.49 24.60
CA PHE A 371 17.20 -7.12 24.09
C PHE A 371 16.66 -6.10 25.11
N GLU A 372 15.59 -6.44 25.83
CA GLU A 372 15.00 -5.60 26.91
C GLU A 372 15.95 -5.39 28.10
N LYS A 373 16.80 -6.36 28.41
CA LYS A 373 17.83 -6.20 29.45
C LYS A 373 18.89 -5.16 29.08
N LEU A 374 19.19 -5.05 27.79
CA LEU A 374 20.17 -4.09 27.28
C LEU A 374 19.57 -2.72 27.04
N TYR A 375 18.30 -2.69 26.60
CA TYR A 375 17.58 -1.49 26.15
C TYR A 375 16.13 -1.51 26.68
N PRO A 376 15.91 -1.23 27.98
CA PRO A 376 14.61 -1.46 28.65
C PRO A 376 13.47 -0.55 28.17
N ASP A 377 13.79 0.59 27.54
CA ASP A 377 12.79 1.57 27.08
C ASP A 377 12.34 1.37 25.64
N ILE A 378 12.88 0.36 24.95
CA ILE A 378 12.54 0.06 23.55
C ILE A 378 11.13 -0.54 23.46
N LYS A 379 10.40 -0.09 22.46
CA LYS A 379 9.08 -0.60 22.11
C LYS A 379 9.15 -1.66 21.00
N TYR A 380 8.12 -2.45 20.92
CA TYR A 380 8.01 -3.55 19.95
C TYR A 380 6.72 -3.45 19.15
N LYS A 381 6.71 -4.04 17.95
CA LYS A 381 5.51 -4.31 17.17
C LYS A 381 5.62 -5.72 16.59
N THR A 382 4.54 -6.50 16.64
CA THR A 382 4.58 -7.90 16.20
C THR A 382 3.34 -8.25 15.41
N ALA A 383 3.52 -8.77 14.20
CA ALA A 383 2.46 -9.42 13.45
C ALA A 383 2.18 -10.80 14.05
N ILE A 384 0.91 -11.18 14.14
CA ILE A 384 0.46 -12.37 14.89
C ILE A 384 -0.52 -13.16 14.03
N ASN A 385 -0.20 -14.43 13.78
CA ASN A 385 -1.08 -15.37 13.07
C ASN A 385 -1.78 -16.39 14.00
N HIS A 386 -1.43 -16.41 15.31
CA HIS A 386 -2.02 -17.30 16.31
C HIS A 386 -2.32 -16.56 17.63
N VAL A 387 -3.50 -16.80 18.21
CA VAL A 387 -3.95 -16.18 19.48
C VAL A 387 -3.05 -16.57 20.67
N ASP A 388 -2.49 -17.77 20.65
CA ASP A 388 -1.59 -18.25 21.73
C ASP A 388 -0.36 -17.37 21.91
N ALA A 389 0.09 -16.68 20.87
CA ALA A 389 1.15 -15.69 20.91
C ALA A 389 0.90 -14.57 21.93
N LEU A 390 -0.37 -14.24 22.20
CA LEU A 390 -0.75 -13.15 23.11
C LEU A 390 -0.52 -13.46 24.60
N LYS A 391 -0.32 -14.71 24.98
CA LYS A 391 -0.19 -15.12 26.39
C LYS A 391 0.97 -14.44 27.10
N ASN A 392 2.04 -14.10 26.36
CA ASN A 392 3.27 -13.54 26.89
C ASN A 392 3.59 -12.12 26.39
N ILE A 393 2.67 -11.49 25.65
CA ILE A 393 2.88 -10.13 25.15
C ILE A 393 2.64 -9.10 26.26
N ASP A 394 3.61 -8.22 26.48
CA ASP A 394 3.45 -7.06 27.34
C ASP A 394 2.61 -5.98 26.63
N HIS A 395 1.41 -5.76 27.16
CA HIS A 395 0.45 -4.79 26.65
C HIS A 395 0.92 -3.31 26.71
N LYS A 396 2.01 -3.02 27.44
CA LYS A 396 2.49 -1.65 27.60
C LYS A 396 3.49 -1.25 26.51
N ASN A 397 4.34 -2.19 26.11
CA ASN A 397 5.49 -1.90 25.26
C ASN A 397 5.42 -2.58 23.89
N THR A 398 4.33 -3.32 23.59
CA THR A 398 4.22 -4.07 22.33
C THR A 398 2.92 -3.73 21.61
N ASP A 399 3.06 -3.16 20.43
CA ASP A 399 1.96 -3.08 19.47
C ASP A 399 1.72 -4.45 18.84
N ILE A 400 0.48 -4.78 18.55
CA ILE A 400 0.14 -6.03 17.88
C ILE A 400 -0.59 -5.79 16.57
N ALA A 401 -0.34 -6.65 15.61
CA ALA A 401 -1.08 -6.72 14.36
C ALA A 401 -1.53 -8.18 14.13
N PRO A 402 -2.70 -8.58 14.64
CA PRO A 402 -3.25 -9.91 14.36
C PRO A 402 -3.71 -10.02 12.91
N PHE A 403 -3.43 -11.19 12.31
CA PHE A 403 -4.07 -11.60 11.08
C PHE A 403 -5.59 -11.60 11.27
N ILE A 404 -6.34 -11.07 10.33
CA ILE A 404 -7.79 -10.92 10.50
C ILE A 404 -8.48 -12.25 10.85
N MET A 405 -8.03 -13.38 10.28
CA MET A 405 -8.59 -14.70 10.60
C MET A 405 -8.27 -15.15 12.01
N THR A 406 -7.22 -14.64 12.64
CA THR A 406 -6.86 -14.89 14.05
C THR A 406 -7.84 -14.19 15.01
N ILE A 407 -8.55 -13.16 14.54
CA ILE A 407 -9.55 -12.45 15.35
C ILE A 407 -10.72 -13.39 15.70
N GLY A 408 -10.99 -14.37 14.85
CA GLY A 408 -12.02 -15.39 15.11
C GLY A 408 -13.42 -14.95 14.73
N SER A 409 -14.42 -15.73 15.13
CA SER A 409 -15.80 -15.59 14.67
C SER A 409 -16.57 -14.38 15.25
N ASP A 410 -16.06 -13.74 16.31
CA ASP A 410 -16.78 -12.67 17.02
C ASP A 410 -15.90 -11.48 17.44
N GLY A 411 -14.58 -11.60 17.35
CA GLY A 411 -13.64 -10.57 17.78
C GLY A 411 -13.58 -10.30 19.31
N ASP A 412 -14.24 -11.12 20.13
CA ASP A 412 -14.38 -10.87 21.57
C ASP A 412 -13.05 -10.81 22.32
N TRP A 413 -12.12 -11.69 21.99
CA TRP A 413 -10.79 -11.67 22.59
C TRP A 413 -10.06 -10.35 22.28
N LEU A 414 -10.19 -9.83 21.06
CA LEU A 414 -9.55 -8.60 20.63
C LEU A 414 -10.14 -7.38 21.35
N ARG A 415 -11.48 -7.34 21.51
CA ARG A 415 -12.14 -6.28 22.31
C ARG A 415 -11.69 -6.32 23.78
N LYS A 416 -11.59 -7.52 24.37
CA LYS A 416 -11.08 -7.71 25.73
C LYS A 416 -9.61 -7.32 25.86
N TYR A 417 -8.80 -7.57 24.82
CA TYR A 417 -7.41 -7.15 24.76
C TYR A 417 -7.32 -5.62 24.64
N ALA A 418 -8.06 -5.02 23.70
CA ALA A 418 -8.08 -3.58 23.48
C ALA A 418 -8.52 -2.79 24.73
N ALA A 419 -9.44 -3.33 25.53
CA ALA A 419 -9.86 -2.72 26.79
C ALA A 419 -8.77 -2.67 27.86
N LYS A 420 -7.72 -3.50 27.76
CA LYS A 420 -6.59 -3.57 28.70
C LYS A 420 -5.35 -2.79 28.24
N LYS A 421 -5.32 -2.39 26.95
CA LYS A 421 -4.16 -1.66 26.41
C LYS A 421 -4.00 -0.29 27.09
N SER A 422 -2.75 0.14 27.28
CA SER A 422 -2.44 1.48 27.83
C SER A 422 -2.01 2.43 26.71
N SER A 423 -0.78 2.28 26.21
CA SER A 423 -0.17 3.14 25.17
C SER A 423 0.12 2.40 23.87
N SER A 424 0.00 1.06 23.84
CA SER A 424 0.23 0.26 22.65
C SER A 424 -0.90 0.42 21.63
N LYS A 425 -0.56 0.33 20.36
CA LYS A 425 -1.52 0.34 19.25
C LYS A 425 -1.90 -1.09 18.87
N ILE A 426 -3.10 -1.24 18.33
CA ILE A 426 -3.59 -2.49 17.77
C ILE A 426 -3.93 -2.25 16.31
N TYR A 427 -3.29 -3.00 15.46
CA TYR A 427 -3.56 -3.08 14.03
C TYR A 427 -4.28 -4.39 13.71
N TYR A 428 -4.68 -4.59 12.49
CA TYR A 428 -4.88 -5.90 11.90
C TYR A 428 -4.32 -5.91 10.48
N TYR A 429 -4.15 -7.10 9.90
CA TYR A 429 -3.72 -7.22 8.51
C TYR A 429 -4.51 -8.29 7.75
N VAL A 430 -4.47 -8.17 6.42
CA VAL A 430 -4.83 -9.20 5.44
C VAL A 430 -3.62 -9.49 4.55
N CYS A 431 -3.52 -10.71 4.04
CA CYS A 431 -2.48 -11.13 3.10
C CYS A 431 -3.05 -12.17 2.14
N GLY A 432 -2.42 -13.29 1.91
CA GLY A 432 -2.92 -14.41 1.10
C GLY A 432 -4.32 -14.97 1.49
N GLY A 433 -4.95 -14.41 2.48
CA GLY A 433 -6.32 -14.65 2.95
C GLY A 433 -6.78 -13.53 3.88
N PRO A 434 -8.05 -13.54 4.30
CA PRO A 434 -9.16 -14.35 3.77
C PRO A 434 -9.50 -13.93 2.34
N LYS A 435 -10.39 -14.68 1.69
CA LYS A 435 -10.91 -14.27 0.39
C LYS A 435 -11.71 -12.97 0.45
N PHE A 436 -12.35 -12.70 1.59
CA PHE A 436 -13.15 -11.50 1.88
C PHE A 436 -13.04 -11.10 3.37
N PRO A 437 -12.83 -9.79 3.70
CA PRO A 437 -12.40 -8.74 2.78
C PRO A 437 -10.91 -8.84 2.47
N ASN A 438 -10.52 -8.47 1.27
CA ASN A 438 -9.11 -8.40 0.89
C ASN A 438 -8.85 -7.24 -0.08
N THR A 439 -7.60 -7.12 -0.52
CA THR A 439 -7.12 -6.05 -1.40
C THR A 439 -6.47 -6.60 -2.67
N PHE A 440 -6.90 -7.78 -3.13
CA PHE A 440 -6.46 -8.39 -4.39
C PHE A 440 -6.97 -7.62 -5.61
N ILE A 441 -6.37 -7.85 -6.77
CA ILE A 441 -6.90 -7.29 -8.02
C ILE A 441 -8.33 -7.77 -8.25
N LEU A 442 -8.63 -9.04 -8.01
CA LEU A 442 -9.98 -9.59 -8.16
C LEU A 442 -10.97 -9.13 -7.08
N SER A 443 -10.50 -8.69 -5.91
CA SER A 443 -11.37 -8.19 -4.84
C SER A 443 -12.21 -6.99 -5.32
N ASN A 444 -13.46 -6.93 -4.88
CA ASN A 444 -14.28 -5.75 -5.10
C ASN A 444 -13.62 -4.52 -4.42
N LEU A 445 -13.56 -3.38 -5.09
CA LEU A 445 -12.94 -2.17 -4.54
C LEU A 445 -13.58 -1.69 -3.23
N LEU A 446 -14.87 -2.00 -3.01
CA LEU A 446 -15.53 -1.75 -1.73
C LEU A 446 -14.91 -2.54 -0.57
N GLU A 447 -14.23 -3.67 -0.83
CA GLU A 447 -13.49 -4.40 0.20
C GLU A 447 -12.29 -3.59 0.69
N CYS A 448 -11.55 -2.96 -0.23
CA CYS A 448 -10.45 -2.06 0.14
C CYS A 448 -10.94 -0.86 0.97
N ARG A 449 -12.11 -0.31 0.62
CA ARG A 449 -12.77 0.76 1.38
C ARG A 449 -13.25 0.28 2.75
N LEU A 450 -13.70 -0.98 2.85
CA LEU A 450 -14.16 -1.58 4.09
C LEU A 450 -13.04 -1.78 5.12
N VAL A 451 -11.80 -1.95 4.68
CA VAL A 451 -10.64 -2.24 5.56
C VAL A 451 -10.52 -1.24 6.72
N PRO A 452 -10.47 0.09 6.53
CA PRO A 452 -10.43 1.03 7.66
C PRO A 452 -11.71 1.05 8.49
N ILE A 453 -12.87 0.88 7.86
CA ILE A 453 -14.18 0.84 8.55
C ILE A 453 -14.22 -0.34 9.50
N LEU A 454 -13.65 -1.48 9.10
CA LEU A 454 -13.54 -2.68 9.92
C LEU A 454 -12.67 -2.47 11.16
N ALA A 455 -11.54 -1.76 11.03
CA ALA A 455 -10.74 -1.38 12.20
C ALA A 455 -11.57 -0.57 13.20
N LYS A 456 -12.44 0.32 12.71
CA LYS A 456 -13.37 1.08 13.55
C LYS A 456 -14.42 0.20 14.23
N HIS A 457 -14.97 -0.77 13.51
CA HIS A 457 -15.92 -1.74 14.04
C HIS A 457 -15.29 -2.61 15.15
N LEU A 458 -14.05 -3.05 14.95
CA LEU A 458 -13.30 -3.85 15.93
C LEU A 458 -12.82 -3.04 17.15
N GLY A 459 -12.90 -1.70 17.09
CA GLY A 459 -12.43 -0.81 18.16
C GLY A 459 -10.91 -0.75 18.28
N ILE A 460 -10.19 -0.90 17.15
CA ILE A 460 -8.74 -0.89 17.07
C ILE A 460 -8.22 0.32 16.30
N ASP A 461 -6.91 0.51 16.28
CA ASP A 461 -6.29 1.77 15.87
C ASP A 461 -6.02 1.85 14.37
N GLY A 462 -5.81 0.72 13.68
CA GLY A 462 -5.42 0.79 12.29
C GLY A 462 -5.26 -0.53 11.55
N PHE A 463 -4.56 -0.42 10.43
CA PHE A 463 -4.32 -1.50 9.48
C PHE A 463 -2.85 -1.57 9.11
N LEU A 464 -2.34 -2.78 9.05
CA LEU A 464 -1.00 -3.10 8.55
C LEU A 464 -1.13 -3.90 7.26
N ARG A 465 -0.24 -3.63 6.30
CA ARG A 465 -0.06 -4.48 5.14
C ARG A 465 1.42 -4.75 4.90
N TRP A 466 1.75 -6.01 4.73
CA TRP A 466 3.13 -6.50 4.67
C TRP A 466 3.89 -6.07 3.40
N ASN A 467 3.18 -5.59 2.37
CA ASN A 467 3.82 -5.21 1.12
C ASN A 467 3.13 -4.05 0.39
N TYR A 468 3.93 -3.14 -0.15
CA TYR A 468 3.49 -1.99 -0.93
C TYR A 468 4.02 -1.98 -2.36
N THR A 469 5.26 -2.45 -2.57
CA THR A 469 6.06 -2.22 -3.79
C THR A 469 6.86 -3.43 -4.26
N VAL A 470 6.32 -4.64 -4.23
CA VAL A 470 7.01 -5.79 -4.84
C VAL A 470 6.36 -6.15 -6.17
N TRP A 471 7.14 -6.13 -7.23
CA TRP A 471 6.67 -6.34 -8.60
C TRP A 471 7.47 -7.41 -9.33
N PRO A 472 6.82 -8.15 -10.25
CA PRO A 472 7.51 -8.92 -11.28
C PRO A 472 8.15 -7.97 -12.31
N LYS A 473 8.86 -8.53 -13.28
CA LYS A 473 9.48 -7.75 -14.36
C LYS A 473 8.46 -6.94 -15.18
N ASP A 474 7.30 -7.53 -15.46
CA ASP A 474 6.15 -6.83 -16.05
C ASP A 474 4.93 -6.92 -15.11
N PRO A 475 4.74 -5.94 -14.21
CA PRO A 475 3.67 -5.97 -13.22
C PRO A 475 2.26 -5.86 -13.80
N ARG A 476 2.13 -5.70 -15.12
CA ARG A 476 0.83 -5.68 -15.83
C ARG A 476 0.46 -7.03 -16.43
N ARG A 477 1.46 -7.91 -16.65
CA ARG A 477 1.32 -9.14 -17.43
C ARG A 477 1.80 -10.40 -16.73
N GLU A 478 2.60 -10.25 -15.69
CA GLU A 478 3.16 -11.39 -14.98
C GLU A 478 2.47 -11.60 -13.64
N LEU A 479 2.03 -12.82 -13.41
CA LEU A 479 1.43 -13.22 -12.14
C LEU A 479 2.49 -13.57 -11.10
N HIS A 480 2.14 -13.41 -9.84
CA HIS A 480 2.98 -13.84 -8.74
C HIS A 480 2.98 -15.37 -8.60
N TYR A 481 4.04 -15.91 -8.00
CA TYR A 481 4.22 -17.37 -7.90
C TYR A 481 3.33 -18.02 -6.84
N MET A 482 3.34 -17.49 -5.63
CA MET A 482 2.63 -18.07 -4.47
C MET A 482 1.54 -17.16 -3.91
N PHE A 483 1.41 -15.97 -4.43
CA PHE A 483 0.54 -14.94 -3.88
C PHE A 483 -0.51 -14.55 -4.91
N HIS A 484 -1.70 -14.21 -4.43
CA HIS A 484 -2.75 -13.67 -5.29
C HIS A 484 -2.33 -12.34 -5.92
N SER A 485 -2.78 -12.09 -7.13
CA SER A 485 -2.53 -10.84 -7.84
C SER A 485 -3.00 -9.65 -7.01
N GLY A 486 -2.08 -8.70 -6.77
CA GLY A 486 -2.33 -7.54 -5.91
C GLY A 486 -2.02 -7.73 -4.42
N ASP A 487 -1.61 -8.92 -3.97
CA ASP A 487 -1.17 -9.12 -2.59
C ASP A 487 0.20 -8.46 -2.32
N LEU A 488 1.08 -8.49 -3.29
CA LEU A 488 2.46 -7.99 -3.19
C LEU A 488 2.63 -6.51 -3.53
N ASN A 489 1.62 -5.87 -4.14
CA ASN A 489 1.73 -4.46 -4.52
C ASN A 489 0.41 -3.72 -4.38
N PHE A 490 0.53 -2.45 -4.04
CA PHE A 490 -0.60 -1.53 -3.91
C PHE A 490 -0.51 -0.36 -4.90
N VAL A 491 0.64 -0.18 -5.50
CA VAL A 491 0.93 0.77 -6.57
C VAL A 491 1.79 0.09 -7.62
N TYR A 492 1.94 0.71 -8.77
CA TYR A 492 2.71 0.19 -9.89
C TYR A 492 3.87 1.14 -10.24
N PRO A 493 4.97 0.60 -10.78
CA PRO A 493 6.07 1.42 -11.25
C PRO A 493 5.81 1.93 -12.68
N SER A 494 6.29 3.12 -12.98
CA SER A 494 6.40 3.60 -14.36
C SER A 494 7.85 3.51 -14.85
N ARG A 495 8.04 3.50 -16.17
CA ARG A 495 9.38 3.55 -16.76
C ARG A 495 10.14 4.85 -16.43
N GLY A 496 9.42 5.93 -16.17
CA GLY A 496 9.99 7.23 -15.81
C GLY A 496 10.29 7.39 -14.31
N GLY A 497 10.05 6.36 -13.49
CA GLY A 497 10.26 6.43 -12.04
C GLY A 497 9.07 6.97 -11.24
N ASP A 498 8.03 7.43 -11.91
CA ASP A 498 6.79 7.86 -11.25
C ASP A 498 6.02 6.67 -10.67
N VAL A 499 5.26 6.93 -9.62
CA VAL A 499 4.27 5.99 -9.10
C VAL A 499 3.00 6.04 -9.95
N LEU A 500 2.55 4.89 -10.43
CA LEU A 500 1.21 4.72 -10.99
C LEU A 500 0.32 4.15 -9.88
N TYR A 501 -0.72 4.90 -9.53
CA TYR A 501 -1.67 4.50 -8.51
C TYR A 501 -2.54 3.35 -8.99
N SER A 502 -3.06 2.57 -8.06
CA SER A 502 -4.13 1.60 -8.34
C SER A 502 -5.49 2.16 -7.93
N LEU A 503 -6.56 1.57 -8.47
CA LEU A 503 -7.93 1.82 -7.98
C LEU A 503 -8.06 1.43 -6.50
N ARG A 504 -7.37 0.37 -6.08
CA ARG A 504 -7.32 -0.11 -4.70
C ARG A 504 -6.74 0.93 -3.73
N TYR A 505 -5.75 1.68 -4.18
CA TYR A 505 -5.14 2.78 -3.42
C TYR A 505 -6.19 3.85 -3.06
N PHE A 506 -6.96 4.31 -4.03
CA PHE A 506 -7.99 5.33 -3.79
C PHE A 506 -9.20 4.79 -3.02
N ALA A 507 -9.55 3.51 -3.21
CA ALA A 507 -10.57 2.86 -2.41
C ALA A 507 -10.17 2.76 -0.93
N LEU A 508 -8.90 2.39 -0.63
CA LEU A 508 -8.37 2.42 0.74
C LEU A 508 -8.35 3.84 1.32
N LYS A 509 -7.93 4.84 0.52
CA LYS A 509 -7.94 6.25 0.92
C LYS A 509 -9.34 6.72 1.31
N SER A 510 -10.37 6.36 0.53
CA SER A 510 -11.77 6.64 0.87
C SER A 510 -12.19 5.97 2.18
N GLY A 511 -11.78 4.74 2.43
CA GLY A 511 -12.05 4.05 3.68
C GLY A 511 -11.39 4.70 4.90
N ILE A 512 -10.20 5.27 4.72
CA ILE A 512 -9.52 6.08 5.77
C ILE A 512 -10.33 7.33 6.08
N VAL A 513 -10.87 8.00 5.06
CA VAL A 513 -11.79 9.14 5.25
C VAL A 513 -13.05 8.71 6.01
N ASP A 514 -13.64 7.58 5.65
CA ASP A 514 -14.80 7.02 6.38
C ASP A 514 -14.47 6.74 7.85
N PHE A 515 -13.28 6.21 8.15
CA PHE A 515 -12.84 6.00 9.54
C PHE A 515 -12.77 7.32 10.32
N GLU A 516 -12.24 8.38 9.71
CA GLU A 516 -12.16 9.70 10.34
C GLU A 516 -13.57 10.29 10.58
N LEU A 517 -14.46 10.20 9.61
CA LEU A 517 -15.86 10.62 9.74
C LEU A 517 -16.58 9.84 10.86
N LEU A 518 -16.46 8.52 10.89
CA LEU A 518 -17.00 7.67 11.96
C LEU A 518 -16.39 8.00 13.32
N SER A 519 -15.12 8.44 13.34
CA SER A 519 -14.43 8.83 14.57
C SER A 519 -14.90 10.20 15.09
N ALA A 520 -15.35 11.09 14.22
CA ALA A 520 -15.91 12.39 14.56
C ALA A 520 -17.40 12.31 14.95
N ALA A 521 -18.13 11.32 14.42
CA ALA A 521 -19.55 11.14 14.69
C ALA A 521 -19.83 10.82 16.18
N ASP A 522 -21.00 11.24 16.68
CA ASP A 522 -21.48 10.83 17.99
C ASP A 522 -21.66 9.30 18.08
N GLY A 523 -21.72 8.78 19.32
CA GLY A 523 -21.76 7.34 19.56
C GLY A 523 -22.95 6.63 18.89
N ALA A 524 -24.14 7.25 18.92
CA ALA A 524 -25.36 6.65 18.37
C ALA A 524 -25.34 6.61 16.83
N THR A 525 -24.91 7.71 16.20
CA THR A 525 -24.73 7.80 14.74
C THR A 525 -23.68 6.79 14.26
N ARG A 526 -22.53 6.74 14.92
CA ARG A 526 -21.46 5.79 14.60
C ARG A 526 -21.93 4.35 14.67
N GLU A 527 -22.60 3.97 15.77
CA GLU A 527 -23.10 2.60 15.95
C GLU A 527 -24.13 2.23 14.88
N LYS A 528 -25.04 3.14 14.56
CA LYS A 528 -26.02 2.96 13.47
C LYS A 528 -25.34 2.73 12.13
N CYS A 529 -24.35 3.56 11.78
CA CYS A 529 -23.59 3.42 10.53
C CYS A 529 -22.84 2.07 10.48
N LEU A 530 -22.14 1.70 11.54
CA LEU A 530 -21.40 0.43 11.58
C LEU A 530 -22.32 -0.79 11.47
N LYS A 531 -23.47 -0.80 12.14
CA LYS A 531 -24.49 -1.87 12.00
C LYS A 531 -25.09 -1.97 10.59
N THR A 532 -25.13 -0.85 9.86
CA THR A 532 -25.62 -0.85 8.48
C THR A 532 -24.57 -1.40 7.51
N LEU A 533 -23.30 -1.02 7.71
CA LEU A 533 -22.19 -1.40 6.84
C LEU A 533 -21.69 -2.83 7.09
N ILE A 534 -21.71 -3.26 8.36
CA ILE A 534 -21.17 -4.55 8.77
C ILE A 534 -22.28 -5.34 9.46
N LYS A 535 -22.77 -6.37 8.78
CA LYS A 535 -23.70 -7.34 9.35
C LYS A 535 -22.90 -8.45 10.02
N ASP A 536 -22.80 -8.43 11.34
CA ASP A 536 -21.92 -9.29 12.13
C ASP A 536 -21.98 -10.78 11.75
N GLY A 537 -23.16 -11.34 11.57
CA GLY A 537 -23.33 -12.74 11.22
C GLY A 537 -22.76 -13.14 9.87
N ASP A 538 -22.88 -12.26 8.86
CA ASP A 538 -22.36 -12.51 7.53
C ASP A 538 -20.85 -12.22 7.45
N PHE A 539 -20.38 -11.22 8.18
CA PHE A 539 -18.99 -10.80 8.14
C PHE A 539 -18.07 -11.89 8.71
N TYR A 540 -18.30 -12.30 9.95
CA TYR A 540 -17.44 -13.27 10.61
C TYR A 540 -17.51 -14.67 9.98
N SER A 541 -18.64 -15.09 9.42
CA SER A 541 -18.75 -16.34 8.69
C SER A 541 -17.85 -16.40 7.47
N ARG A 542 -17.64 -15.27 6.78
CA ARG A 542 -16.78 -15.16 5.59
C ARG A 542 -15.29 -15.10 5.92
N LEU A 543 -14.92 -14.69 7.15
CA LEU A 543 -13.51 -14.68 7.57
C LEU A 543 -12.89 -16.08 7.65
N THR A 544 -13.71 -17.13 7.72
CA THR A 544 -13.23 -18.53 7.77
C THR A 544 -12.98 -19.12 6.39
N ASP A 545 -13.45 -18.48 5.32
CA ASP A 545 -13.19 -18.94 3.96
C ASP A 545 -11.73 -18.66 3.59
N ARG A 546 -10.90 -19.69 3.65
CA ARG A 546 -9.53 -19.58 3.12
C ARG A 546 -9.60 -19.34 1.62
N ALA A 547 -8.79 -18.41 1.14
CA ALA A 547 -8.46 -18.32 -0.27
C ALA A 547 -7.76 -19.62 -0.64
N SER A 548 -8.46 -20.52 -1.34
CA SER A 548 -7.93 -21.80 -1.82
C SER A 548 -7.39 -21.65 -3.22
#